data_d7526743c0818f6de2a39e511f03830c
#
_entry.id   d7526743c0818f6de2a39e511f03830c
#
_cell.length_a   1.000
_cell.length_b   1.000
_cell.length_c   1.000
_cell.angle_alpha   90.00
_cell.angle_beta   90.00
_cell.angle_gamma   90.00
#
_symmetry.space_group_name_H-M   'P 1'
#
loop_
_entity.id
_entity.type
_entity.pdbx_description
1 polymer ?
#
loop_
_entity_poly.entity_id
_entity_poly.type
_entity_poly.pdbx_seq_one_letter_code
_entity_poly.pdbx_strand_id
1 'polypeptide(L)'
;MSGSETNGLQGVTLKVYLYVVKKKGLAGPRDVMRGVGLSSPSVAYRHLQKLENMGLLTKNESGNYVVTEKVAVRGYVWIGRNLVPNPLIYSLVFLGILITELVVLAIHFPVETNQFKIFFLLLTLITVAALLLFLIEALRMFARTRVRHSE
;
A
#
# COMPACT_ATOMS: atom_id res chain seq x y z
N MET A 1 7.28 -23.24 -2.12
CA MET A 1 8.43 -22.94 -1.26
C MET A 1 9.21 -21.80 -1.91
N SER A 2 9.06 -20.57 -1.50
CA SER A 2 10.06 -19.49 -1.66
C SER A 2 9.60 -18.27 -0.90
N GLY A 3 9.85 -18.23 0.40
CA GLY A 3 9.52 -17.11 1.30
C GLY A 3 10.67 -16.14 1.56
N SER A 4 11.73 -16.13 0.75
CA SER A 4 12.99 -15.47 1.12
C SER A 4 13.31 -14.17 0.39
N GLU A 5 12.54 -13.69 -0.57
CA GLU A 5 13.02 -12.62 -1.45
C GLU A 5 12.26 -11.28 -1.41
N THR A 6 11.21 -11.16 -0.62
CA THR A 6 10.47 -9.89 -0.52
C THR A 6 11.20 -8.77 0.27
N ASN A 7 12.27 -9.10 0.98
CA ASN A 7 13.08 -8.12 1.73
C ASN A 7 13.84 -7.11 0.84
N GLY A 8 14.04 -7.43 -0.44
CA GLY A 8 14.69 -6.54 -1.41
C GLY A 8 13.73 -5.59 -2.14
N LEU A 9 12.41 -5.78 -1.99
CA LEU A 9 11.40 -5.02 -2.72
C LEU A 9 10.95 -3.79 -1.94
N GLN A 10 11.82 -2.79 -1.87
CA GLN A 10 11.55 -1.54 -1.14
C GLN A 10 11.93 -0.31 -1.97
N GLY A 11 11.41 0.86 -1.59
CA GLY A 11 11.78 2.15 -2.17
C GLY A 11 11.56 2.23 -3.69
N VAL A 12 12.59 2.61 -4.42
CA VAL A 12 12.56 2.80 -5.87
C VAL A 12 12.29 1.49 -6.63
N THR A 13 12.87 0.37 -6.18
CA THR A 13 12.66 -0.95 -6.81
C THR A 13 11.18 -1.36 -6.75
N LEU A 14 10.51 -1.13 -5.62
CA LEU A 14 9.07 -1.37 -5.49
C LEU A 14 8.25 -0.50 -6.44
N LYS A 15 8.64 0.77 -6.62
CA LYS A 15 7.94 1.68 -7.55
C LYS A 15 8.08 1.25 -9.00
N VAL A 16 9.27 0.82 -9.39
CA VAL A 16 9.53 0.25 -10.73
C VAL A 16 8.64 -0.98 -10.94
N TYR A 17 8.60 -1.89 -9.98
CA TYR A 17 7.74 -3.07 -10.06
C TYR A 17 6.26 -2.71 -10.20
N LEU A 18 5.75 -1.79 -9.36
CA LEU A 18 4.36 -1.33 -9.43
C LEU A 18 4.02 -0.65 -10.75
N TYR A 19 4.95 0.10 -11.32
CA TYR A 19 4.77 0.70 -12.64
C TYR A 19 4.60 -0.38 -13.73
N VAL A 20 5.47 -1.40 -13.74
CA VAL A 20 5.39 -2.51 -14.71
C VAL A 20 4.08 -3.29 -14.54
N VAL A 21 3.64 -3.55 -13.30
CA VAL A 21 2.35 -4.21 -13.04
C VAL A 21 1.15 -3.40 -13.54
N LYS A 22 1.19 -2.07 -13.37
CA LYS A 22 0.11 -1.17 -13.83
C LYS A 22 0.07 -1.03 -15.34
N LYS A 23 1.24 -0.99 -15.98
CA LYS A 23 1.36 -0.90 -17.43
C LYS A 23 0.98 -2.24 -18.05
N LYS A 24 -0.21 -2.35 -18.62
CA LYS A 24 -0.78 -3.57 -19.24
C LYS A 24 0.04 -4.13 -20.44
N GLY A 25 1.36 -4.07 -20.43
CA GLY A 25 2.17 -4.49 -21.56
C GLY A 25 3.66 -4.45 -21.26
N LEU A 26 4.42 -4.48 -22.31
CA LEU A 26 5.87 -4.44 -22.27
C LEU A 26 6.37 -3.10 -21.73
N ALA A 27 7.27 -3.14 -20.76
CA ALA A 27 7.88 -1.97 -20.15
C ALA A 27 9.38 -1.96 -20.43
N GLY A 28 9.84 -1.00 -21.23
CA GLY A 28 11.26 -0.77 -21.45
C GLY A 28 11.89 0.17 -20.39
N PRO A 29 13.23 0.22 -20.29
CA PRO A 29 13.92 1.10 -19.34
C PRO A 29 13.57 2.59 -19.50
N ARG A 30 13.36 3.06 -20.73
CA ARG A 30 12.96 4.46 -21.00
C ARG A 30 11.55 4.77 -20.52
N ASP A 31 10.63 3.80 -20.67
CA ASP A 31 9.25 3.93 -20.20
C ASP A 31 9.20 4.00 -18.67
N VAL A 32 9.96 3.10 -18.04
CA VAL A 32 10.06 3.04 -16.57
C VAL A 32 10.70 4.32 -16.03
N MET A 33 11.77 4.80 -16.66
CA MET A 33 12.40 6.08 -16.29
C MET A 33 11.36 7.21 -16.27
N ARG A 34 10.60 7.37 -17.35
CA ARG A 34 9.58 8.43 -17.47
C ARG A 34 8.41 8.23 -16.50
N GLY A 35 7.93 6.99 -16.37
CA GLY A 35 6.75 6.69 -15.56
C GLY A 35 6.98 6.69 -14.05
N VAL A 36 8.24 6.48 -13.62
CA VAL A 36 8.63 6.48 -12.20
C VAL A 36 9.37 7.76 -11.81
N GLY A 37 9.79 8.59 -12.78
CA GLY A 37 10.55 9.82 -12.54
C GLY A 37 12.00 9.53 -12.15
N LEU A 38 12.67 8.59 -12.84
CA LEU A 38 14.09 8.28 -12.57
C LEU A 38 15.01 9.17 -13.37
N SER A 39 16.20 9.41 -12.87
CA SER A 39 17.19 10.32 -13.46
C SER A 39 17.77 9.84 -14.81
N SER A 40 17.78 8.54 -15.06
CA SER A 40 18.29 7.99 -16.33
C SER A 40 17.72 6.61 -16.67
N PRO A 41 17.73 6.22 -17.96
CA PRO A 41 17.35 4.86 -18.36
C PRO A 41 18.25 3.78 -17.76
N SER A 42 19.52 4.09 -17.48
CA SER A 42 20.46 3.16 -16.85
C SER A 42 20.08 2.83 -15.41
N VAL A 43 19.57 3.82 -14.67
CA VAL A 43 19.03 3.60 -13.31
C VAL A 43 17.79 2.71 -13.37
N ALA A 44 16.88 2.99 -14.32
CA ALA A 44 15.69 2.15 -14.52
C ALA A 44 16.09 0.70 -14.87
N TYR A 45 17.07 0.52 -15.76
CA TYR A 45 17.57 -0.79 -16.16
C TYR A 45 18.12 -1.60 -14.98
N ARG A 46 18.90 -0.97 -14.08
CA ARG A 46 19.42 -1.63 -12.86
C ARG A 46 18.32 -2.15 -11.96
N HIS A 47 17.23 -1.38 -11.78
CA HIS A 47 16.09 -1.82 -10.99
C HIS A 47 15.30 -2.93 -11.70
N LEU A 48 15.12 -2.85 -13.01
CA LEU A 48 14.47 -3.91 -13.79
C LEU A 48 15.26 -5.21 -13.75
N GLN A 49 16.58 -5.15 -13.92
CA GLN A 49 17.47 -6.31 -13.81
C GLN A 49 17.44 -6.93 -12.40
N LYS A 50 17.40 -6.10 -11.36
CA LYS A 50 17.23 -6.58 -9.99
C LYS A 50 15.91 -7.34 -9.82
N LEU A 51 14.81 -6.84 -10.39
CA LEU A 51 13.50 -7.49 -10.34
C LEU A 51 13.46 -8.78 -11.19
N GLU A 52 14.18 -8.82 -12.31
CA GLU A 52 14.36 -10.02 -13.12
C GLU A 52 15.14 -11.10 -12.34
N ASN A 53 16.24 -10.74 -11.69
CA ASN A 53 17.03 -11.64 -10.85
C ASN A 53 16.23 -12.18 -9.65
N MET A 54 15.23 -11.42 -9.19
CA MET A 54 14.27 -11.87 -8.16
C MET A 54 13.14 -12.75 -8.72
N GLY A 55 13.11 -13.03 -10.03
CA GLY A 55 12.05 -13.80 -10.67
C GLY A 55 10.71 -13.09 -10.80
N LEU A 56 10.65 -11.78 -10.51
CA LEU A 56 9.41 -10.99 -10.52
C LEU A 56 9.05 -10.48 -11.92
N LEU A 57 10.05 -10.27 -12.74
CA LEU A 57 9.92 -9.87 -14.14
C LEU A 57 10.65 -10.84 -15.03
N THR A 58 10.15 -10.99 -16.26
CA THR A 58 10.81 -11.71 -17.33
C THR A 58 11.09 -10.74 -18.47
N LYS A 59 12.29 -10.81 -19.05
CA LYS A 59 12.69 -10.03 -20.22
C LYS A 59 12.31 -10.80 -21.48
N ASN A 60 11.65 -10.12 -22.43
CA ASN A 60 11.37 -10.69 -23.74
C ASN A 60 12.53 -10.46 -24.71
N GLU A 61 12.44 -11.07 -25.91
CA GLU A 61 13.44 -10.95 -26.98
C GLU A 61 13.69 -9.50 -27.43
N SER A 62 12.66 -8.64 -27.34
CA SER A 62 12.77 -7.21 -27.68
C SER A 62 13.40 -6.35 -26.57
N GLY A 63 13.89 -6.96 -25.49
CA GLY A 63 14.52 -6.24 -24.36
C GLY A 63 13.56 -5.54 -23.41
N ASN A 64 12.26 -5.79 -23.52
CA ASN A 64 11.23 -5.26 -22.65
C ASN A 64 10.90 -6.25 -21.53
N TYR A 65 10.35 -5.74 -20.43
CA TYR A 65 10.02 -6.51 -19.23
C TYR A 65 8.53 -6.68 -19.06
N VAL A 66 8.12 -7.87 -18.62
CA VAL A 66 6.75 -8.24 -18.25
C VAL A 66 6.74 -8.85 -16.86
N VAL A 67 5.61 -8.73 -16.17
CA VAL A 67 5.43 -9.34 -14.86
C VAL A 67 5.24 -10.84 -15.01
N THR A 68 6.08 -11.63 -14.32
CA THR A 68 5.97 -13.09 -14.28
C THR A 68 4.85 -13.50 -13.32
N GLU A 69 4.89 -13.00 -12.10
CA GLU A 69 3.88 -13.25 -11.06
C GLU A 69 3.69 -12.02 -10.16
N LYS A 70 2.46 -11.86 -9.61
CA LYS A 70 2.19 -10.88 -8.56
C LYS A 70 2.65 -11.45 -7.23
N VAL A 71 3.75 -10.92 -6.72
CA VAL A 71 4.30 -11.36 -5.44
C VAL A 71 3.67 -10.60 -4.29
N ALA A 72 3.41 -11.32 -3.19
CA ALA A 72 2.98 -10.72 -1.93
C ALA A 72 4.09 -9.81 -1.38
N VAL A 73 3.80 -8.52 -1.26
CA VAL A 73 4.71 -7.54 -0.66
C VAL A 73 4.37 -7.41 0.82
N ARG A 74 5.36 -7.58 1.69
CA ARG A 74 5.16 -7.52 3.15
C ARG A 74 4.54 -6.19 3.56
N GLY A 75 3.43 -6.26 4.29
CA GLY A 75 2.70 -5.07 4.76
C GLY A 75 1.73 -4.47 3.74
N TYR A 76 1.53 -5.11 2.59
CA TYR A 76 0.60 -4.69 1.55
C TYR A 76 -0.26 -5.83 1.06
N VAL A 77 -1.47 -5.50 0.61
CA VAL A 77 -2.40 -6.43 -0.05
C VAL A 77 -2.69 -5.95 -1.48
N TRP A 78 -2.78 -6.89 -2.41
CA TRP A 78 -3.23 -6.60 -3.76
C TRP A 78 -4.75 -6.47 -3.81
N ILE A 79 -5.24 -5.27 -4.12
CA ILE A 79 -6.65 -5.05 -4.46
C ILE A 79 -6.70 -4.77 -5.96
N GLY A 80 -7.03 -5.80 -6.73
CA GLY A 80 -6.95 -5.75 -8.19
C GLY A 80 -5.52 -5.54 -8.69
N ARG A 81 -5.19 -4.33 -9.15
CA ARG A 81 -3.87 -3.92 -9.65
C ARG A 81 -3.14 -2.95 -8.74
N ASN A 82 -3.78 -2.53 -7.69
CA ASN A 82 -3.20 -1.60 -6.74
C ASN A 82 -2.69 -2.34 -5.51
N LEU A 83 -1.52 -1.93 -5.06
CA LEU A 83 -0.94 -2.38 -3.81
C LEU A 83 -1.40 -1.43 -2.72
N VAL A 84 -2.16 -1.94 -1.76
CA VAL A 84 -2.75 -1.18 -0.67
C VAL A 84 -2.07 -1.56 0.63
N PRO A 85 -1.60 -0.59 1.43
CA PRO A 85 -1.04 -0.88 2.74
C PRO A 85 -2.08 -1.53 3.67
N ASN A 86 -1.71 -2.58 4.40
CA ASN A 86 -2.59 -3.24 5.36
C ASN A 86 -3.21 -2.26 6.39
N PRO A 87 -2.47 -1.28 6.95
CA PRO A 87 -3.05 -0.32 7.88
C PRO A 87 -4.21 0.49 7.31
N LEU A 88 -4.25 0.72 5.98
CA LEU A 88 -5.40 1.39 5.35
C LEU A 88 -6.66 0.55 5.44
N ILE A 89 -6.54 -0.77 5.25
CA ILE A 89 -7.68 -1.68 5.37
C ILE A 89 -8.21 -1.68 6.80
N TYR A 90 -7.29 -1.74 7.78
CA TYR A 90 -7.67 -1.68 9.20
C TYR A 90 -8.32 -0.36 9.56
N SER A 91 -7.82 0.78 9.06
CA SER A 91 -8.46 2.08 9.30
C SER A 91 -9.87 2.14 8.73
N LEU A 92 -10.14 1.51 7.59
CA LEU A 92 -11.48 1.44 6.99
C LEU A 92 -12.45 0.60 7.86
N VAL A 93 -11.96 -0.51 8.41
CA VAL A 93 -12.75 -1.35 9.34
C VAL A 93 -13.08 -0.57 10.61
N PHE A 94 -12.10 0.10 11.23
CA PHE A 94 -12.33 0.91 12.41
C PHE A 94 -13.25 2.11 12.16
N LEU A 95 -13.21 2.68 10.95
CA LEU A 95 -14.17 3.71 10.54
C LEU A 95 -15.60 3.17 10.52
N GLY A 96 -15.81 1.96 9.98
CA GLY A 96 -17.12 1.30 10.00
C GLY A 96 -17.63 1.05 11.42
N ILE A 97 -16.76 0.58 12.32
CA ILE A 97 -17.08 0.37 13.73
C ILE A 97 -17.46 1.71 14.39
N LEU A 98 -16.68 2.77 14.18
CA LEU A 98 -16.96 4.11 14.72
C LEU A 98 -18.31 4.65 14.27
N ILE A 99 -18.66 4.50 13.00
CA ILE A 99 -19.97 4.91 12.49
C ILE A 99 -21.08 4.15 13.20
N THR A 100 -20.94 2.84 13.40
CA THR A 100 -21.92 2.01 14.12
C THR A 100 -22.04 2.45 15.57
N GLU A 101 -20.94 2.70 16.27
CA GLU A 101 -20.94 3.21 17.65
C GLU A 101 -21.67 4.55 17.76
N LEU A 102 -21.39 5.49 16.85
CA LEU A 102 -22.05 6.79 16.86
C LEU A 102 -23.56 6.69 16.62
N VAL A 103 -23.99 5.82 15.72
CA VAL A 103 -25.43 5.56 15.44
C VAL A 103 -26.10 4.97 16.69
N VAL A 104 -25.50 3.95 17.31
CA VAL A 104 -26.03 3.33 18.53
C VAL A 104 -26.11 4.34 19.68
N LEU A 105 -25.05 5.13 19.88
CA LEU A 105 -25.03 6.18 20.88
C LEU A 105 -26.14 7.21 20.66
N ALA A 106 -26.32 7.69 19.42
CA ALA A 106 -27.33 8.68 19.09
C ALA A 106 -28.76 8.19 19.35
N ILE A 107 -29.06 6.92 19.02
CA ILE A 107 -30.38 6.33 19.21
C ILE A 107 -30.69 6.12 20.69
N HIS A 108 -29.72 5.66 21.46
CA HIS A 108 -29.93 5.27 22.87
C HIS A 108 -29.64 6.40 23.87
N PHE A 109 -29.03 7.49 23.42
CA PHE A 109 -28.63 8.59 24.30
C PHE A 109 -29.73 9.15 25.18
N PRO A 110 -30.99 9.33 24.72
CA PRO A 110 -32.05 9.89 25.56
C PRO A 110 -32.62 8.91 26.60
N VAL A 111 -32.47 7.60 26.39
CA VAL A 111 -33.15 6.55 27.15
C VAL A 111 -32.23 5.88 28.18
N GLU A 112 -30.93 5.87 27.94
CA GLU A 112 -29.96 5.07 28.68
C GLU A 112 -29.39 5.79 29.91
N THR A 113 -28.86 4.99 30.86
CA THR A 113 -28.27 5.45 32.12
C THR A 113 -26.93 6.18 31.90
N ASN A 114 -26.53 7.02 32.86
CA ASN A 114 -25.24 7.71 32.80
C ASN A 114 -24.05 6.74 32.76
N GLN A 115 -24.14 5.57 33.38
CA GLN A 115 -23.09 4.56 33.32
C GLN A 115 -22.88 4.01 31.88
N PHE A 116 -23.97 3.76 31.16
CA PHE A 116 -23.92 3.36 29.76
C PHE A 116 -23.23 4.43 28.90
N LYS A 117 -23.59 5.71 29.08
CA LYS A 117 -23.01 6.82 28.33
C LYS A 117 -21.50 6.94 28.55
N ILE A 118 -21.06 6.83 29.81
CA ILE A 118 -19.62 6.89 30.14
C ILE A 118 -18.88 5.72 29.52
N PHE A 119 -19.40 4.49 29.64
CA PHE A 119 -18.80 3.30 29.07
C PHE A 119 -18.70 3.42 27.55
N PHE A 120 -19.78 3.87 26.91
CA PHE A 120 -19.83 4.01 25.45
C PHE A 120 -18.89 5.12 24.92
N LEU A 121 -18.77 6.23 25.66
CA LEU A 121 -17.80 7.28 25.34
C LEU A 121 -16.36 6.80 25.44
N LEU A 122 -16.03 5.99 26.46
CA LEU A 122 -14.71 5.38 26.58
C LEU A 122 -14.42 4.42 25.41
N LEU A 123 -15.40 3.60 25.02
CA LEU A 123 -15.27 2.70 23.87
C LEU A 123 -15.00 3.50 22.59
N THR A 124 -15.80 4.53 22.32
CA THR A 124 -15.65 5.42 21.17
C THR A 124 -14.28 6.10 21.16
N LEU A 125 -13.76 6.52 22.32
CA LEU A 125 -12.43 7.12 22.43
C LEU A 125 -11.33 6.13 22.03
N ILE A 126 -11.44 4.87 22.44
CA ILE A 126 -10.48 3.80 22.06
C ILE A 126 -10.55 3.55 20.56
N THR A 127 -11.75 3.47 19.98
CA THR A 127 -11.96 3.26 18.54
C THR A 127 -11.36 4.40 17.71
N VAL A 128 -11.56 5.65 18.15
CA VAL A 128 -10.95 6.84 17.50
C VAL A 128 -9.43 6.79 17.57
N ALA A 129 -8.87 6.45 18.75
CA ALA A 129 -7.43 6.33 18.90
C ALA A 129 -6.84 5.25 17.96
N ALA A 130 -7.46 4.07 17.88
CA ALA A 130 -7.06 3.00 16.98
C ALA A 130 -7.15 3.44 15.51
N LEU A 131 -8.25 4.09 15.12
CA LEU A 131 -8.42 4.64 13.77
C LEU A 131 -7.29 5.59 13.39
N LEU A 132 -6.96 6.54 14.26
CA LEU A 132 -5.89 7.51 14.04
C LEU A 132 -4.53 6.84 13.91
N LEU A 133 -4.21 5.86 14.74
CA LEU A 133 -2.95 5.11 14.65
C LEU A 133 -2.80 4.41 13.30
N PHE A 134 -3.83 3.66 12.85
CA PHE A 134 -3.78 2.98 11.57
C PHE A 134 -3.77 3.93 10.39
N LEU A 135 -4.48 5.06 10.48
CA LEU A 135 -4.48 6.08 9.42
C LEU A 135 -3.10 6.74 9.30
N ILE A 136 -2.47 7.11 10.41
CA ILE A 136 -1.12 7.70 10.42
C ILE A 136 -0.12 6.70 9.82
N GLU A 137 -0.20 5.42 10.21
CA GLU A 137 0.68 4.38 9.67
C GLU A 137 0.47 4.20 8.17
N ALA A 138 -0.79 4.16 7.70
CA ALA A 138 -1.10 4.09 6.28
C ALA A 138 -0.52 5.28 5.50
N LEU A 139 -0.68 6.52 6.02
CA LEU A 139 -0.14 7.73 5.41
C LEU A 139 1.40 7.71 5.35
N ARG A 140 2.06 7.24 6.41
CA ARG A 140 3.52 7.07 6.43
C ARG A 140 3.99 6.07 5.37
N MET A 141 3.27 4.96 5.19
CA MET A 141 3.57 3.98 4.15
C MET A 141 3.37 4.56 2.75
N PHE A 142 2.30 5.33 2.51
CA PHE A 142 2.09 6.04 1.24
C PHE A 142 3.16 7.10 0.98
N ALA A 143 3.57 7.87 1.99
CA ALA A 143 4.62 8.88 1.85
C ALA A 143 5.97 8.26 1.47
N ARG A 144 6.29 7.06 1.99
CA ARG A 144 7.50 6.31 1.61
C ARG A 144 7.45 5.78 0.17
N THR A 145 6.26 5.53 -0.38
CA THR A 145 6.09 5.08 -1.76
C THR A 145 5.97 6.23 -2.77
N ARG A 146 5.66 7.45 -2.34
CA ARG A 146 5.77 8.63 -3.19
C ARG A 146 7.24 8.99 -3.40
N VAL A 147 7.67 9.10 -4.66
CA VAL A 147 8.99 9.66 -4.98
C VAL A 147 8.98 11.10 -4.52
N ARG A 148 9.93 11.48 -3.68
CA ARG A 148 10.35 12.87 -3.59
C ARG A 148 10.77 13.30 -5.00
N HIS A 149 9.95 14.10 -5.66
CA HIS A 149 10.44 15.03 -6.65
C HIS A 149 11.29 16.01 -5.83
N SER A 150 12.55 15.73 -5.68
CA SER A 150 13.56 16.71 -5.27
C SER A 150 14.35 17.04 -6.51
N GLU A 151 14.21 18.25 -6.86
CA GLU A 151 14.98 19.17 -7.68
C GLU A 151 16.39 18.68 -8.04
#